data_0b5beb6a45dffaa337dd5849a7cf3eac
#
_entry.id   0b5beb6a45dffaa337dd5849a7cf3eac
#
_cell.length_a   1.000
_cell.length_b   1.000
_cell.length_c   1.000
_cell.angle_alpha   90.00
_cell.angle_beta   90.00
_cell.angle_gamma   90.00
#
_symmetry.space_group_name_H-M   'P 1'
#
loop_
_entity.id
_entity.type
_entity.pdbx_description
1 polymer ?
#
loop_
_entity_poly.entity_id
_entity_poly.type
_entity_poly.pdbx_seq_one_letter_code
_entity_poly.pdbx_strand_id
1 'polypeptide(L)'
;MNVTVSHIRSALQECYPPREAANLSRIVCCEMLGQSHIDYYLGKDMILSPKDEKELESILSRLCNFEPIQYVQGTARFLGRTFRVAPGVLIPRPETEELVERMLEEVAPASRILDIGTGSGCIAVTLSKELPEAEVTAWDISGEALAIAGDNNRLLQTSVQFVQRDVLMYQPTEDEYFDVIVSNPPYVTETEKKDMEPNVLNWEPSGALFVPDSDPLRFYRRIGELGRSMLTVGGRLYFEINRAFGEAVASMLRKQGYTNVRIRKDISGNDRYVIAER
;
A
#
# COMPACT_ATOMS: atom_id res chain seq x y z
N MET A 1 -28.10 21.52 -12.11
CA MET A 1 -27.28 22.78 -12.17
C MET A 1 -26.19 22.59 -13.20
N ASN A 2 -25.82 23.64 -13.93
CA ASN A 2 -24.62 23.61 -14.77
C ASN A 2 -23.42 23.84 -13.87
N VAL A 3 -22.50 22.88 -13.82
CA VAL A 3 -21.28 22.95 -13.00
C VAL A 3 -20.09 23.00 -13.93
N THR A 4 -19.27 24.01 -13.78
CA THR A 4 -18.04 24.17 -14.57
C THR A 4 -16.86 23.50 -13.87
N VAL A 5 -15.88 23.03 -14.64
CA VAL A 5 -14.57 22.58 -14.14
C VAL A 5 -13.92 23.70 -13.29
N SER A 6 -14.11 24.97 -13.67
CA SER A 6 -13.61 26.12 -12.93
C SER A 6 -14.22 26.24 -11.54
N HIS A 7 -15.52 25.94 -11.40
CA HIS A 7 -16.20 25.97 -10.09
C HIS A 7 -15.63 24.92 -9.13
N ILE A 8 -15.50 23.66 -9.60
CA ILE A 8 -14.92 22.56 -8.79
C ILE A 8 -13.48 22.89 -8.38
N ARG A 9 -12.68 23.40 -9.34
CA ARG A 9 -11.30 23.79 -9.05
C ARG A 9 -11.22 24.92 -8.02
N SER A 10 -12.07 25.93 -8.14
CA SER A 10 -12.11 27.06 -7.19
C SER A 10 -12.48 26.60 -5.79
N ALA A 11 -13.47 25.72 -5.64
CA ALA A 11 -13.85 25.15 -4.35
C ALA A 11 -12.67 24.38 -3.71
N LEU A 12 -11.94 23.60 -4.49
CA LEU A 12 -10.77 22.86 -4.00
C LEU A 12 -9.58 23.78 -3.69
N GLN A 13 -9.43 24.93 -4.35
CA GLN A 13 -8.38 25.91 -4.07
C GLN A 13 -8.54 26.61 -2.72
N GLU A 14 -9.69 26.53 -2.09
CA GLU A 14 -9.87 27.00 -0.70
C GLU A 14 -9.10 26.12 0.30
N CYS A 15 -8.83 24.86 -0.05
CA CYS A 15 -8.25 23.84 0.83
C CYS A 15 -6.89 23.34 0.36
N TYR A 16 -6.57 23.43 -0.93
CA TYR A 16 -5.38 22.86 -1.56
C TYR A 16 -4.60 23.87 -2.39
N PRO A 17 -3.26 23.69 -2.53
CA PRO A 17 -2.48 24.46 -3.48
C PRO A 17 -3.01 24.32 -4.93
N PRO A 18 -2.83 25.33 -5.80
CA PRO A 18 -3.44 25.36 -7.13
C PRO A 18 -3.16 24.13 -8.02
N ARG A 19 -1.95 23.56 -7.92
CA ARG A 19 -1.55 22.37 -8.70
C ARG A 19 -2.30 21.13 -8.22
N GLU A 20 -2.42 20.97 -6.93
CA GLU A 20 -3.12 19.83 -6.33
C GLU A 20 -4.63 19.93 -6.55
N ALA A 21 -5.23 21.11 -6.33
CA ALA A 21 -6.62 21.38 -6.64
C ALA A 21 -6.97 21.09 -8.12
N ALA A 22 -6.07 21.41 -9.05
CA ALA A 22 -6.25 21.10 -10.46
C ALA A 22 -6.24 19.59 -10.74
N ASN A 23 -5.34 18.84 -10.08
CA ASN A 23 -5.28 17.39 -10.23
C ASN A 23 -6.52 16.71 -9.60
N LEU A 24 -6.91 17.09 -8.39
CA LEU A 24 -8.12 16.60 -7.73
C LEU A 24 -9.37 16.92 -8.55
N SER A 25 -9.49 18.15 -9.08
CA SER A 25 -10.60 18.54 -9.97
C SER A 25 -10.68 17.63 -11.20
N ARG A 26 -9.55 17.28 -11.83
CA ARG A 26 -9.52 16.35 -12.96
C ARG A 26 -10.04 14.97 -12.57
N ILE A 27 -9.59 14.44 -11.43
CA ILE A 27 -10.05 13.15 -10.94
C ILE A 27 -11.55 13.17 -10.66
N VAL A 28 -12.03 14.18 -9.93
CA VAL A 28 -13.46 14.34 -9.62
C VAL A 28 -14.30 14.42 -10.90
N CYS A 29 -13.91 15.27 -11.85
CA CYS A 29 -14.68 15.44 -13.09
C CYS A 29 -14.64 14.20 -13.98
N CYS A 30 -13.44 13.66 -14.22
CA CYS A 30 -13.27 12.62 -15.23
C CYS A 30 -13.49 11.20 -14.70
N GLU A 31 -13.05 10.90 -13.48
CA GLU A 31 -13.06 9.54 -12.95
C GLU A 31 -14.28 9.26 -12.06
N MET A 32 -14.84 10.31 -11.42
CA MET A 32 -15.99 10.14 -10.53
C MET A 32 -17.31 10.58 -11.17
N LEU A 33 -17.32 11.71 -11.90
CA LEU A 33 -18.51 12.25 -12.54
C LEU A 33 -18.64 11.87 -14.03
N GLY A 34 -17.67 11.15 -14.59
CA GLY A 34 -17.73 10.58 -15.93
C GLY A 34 -17.56 11.59 -17.08
N GLN A 35 -17.02 12.79 -16.81
CA GLN A 35 -16.70 13.75 -17.86
C GLN A 35 -15.55 13.23 -18.73
N SER A 36 -15.63 13.39 -20.06
CA SER A 36 -14.50 13.05 -20.91
C SER A 36 -13.29 13.95 -20.63
N HIS A 37 -12.07 13.39 -20.75
CA HIS A 37 -10.85 14.20 -20.61
C HIS A 37 -10.81 15.39 -21.59
N ILE A 38 -11.32 15.20 -22.82
CA ILE A 38 -11.39 16.27 -23.84
C ILE A 38 -12.29 17.40 -23.33
N ASP A 39 -13.49 17.10 -22.85
CA ASP A 39 -14.42 18.11 -22.36
C ASP A 39 -13.89 18.82 -21.12
N TYR A 40 -13.21 18.08 -20.22
CA TYR A 40 -12.52 18.65 -19.07
C TYR A 40 -11.48 19.71 -19.49
N TYR A 41 -10.60 19.38 -20.44
CA TYR A 41 -9.56 20.32 -20.90
C TYR A 41 -10.11 21.49 -21.72
N LEU A 42 -11.26 21.31 -22.39
CA LEU A 42 -11.97 22.38 -23.08
C LEU A 42 -12.78 23.27 -22.11
N GLY A 43 -12.82 22.92 -20.81
CA GLY A 43 -13.56 23.66 -19.79
C GLY A 43 -15.08 23.63 -20.00
N LYS A 44 -15.60 22.56 -20.63
CA LYS A 44 -17.05 22.44 -20.85
C LYS A 44 -17.81 22.20 -19.56
N ASP A 45 -19.00 22.78 -19.50
CA ASP A 45 -19.94 22.55 -18.39
C ASP A 45 -20.45 21.12 -18.38
N MET A 46 -20.69 20.61 -17.19
CA MET A 46 -21.43 19.36 -16.95
C MET A 46 -22.86 19.69 -16.52
N ILE A 47 -23.81 18.93 -17.03
CA ILE A 47 -25.19 18.96 -16.55
C ILE A 47 -25.34 17.79 -15.57
N LEU A 48 -25.35 18.09 -14.28
CA LEU A 48 -25.49 17.09 -13.23
C LEU A 48 -26.96 16.82 -12.91
N SER A 49 -27.27 15.58 -12.63
CA SER A 49 -28.56 15.23 -12.02
C SER A 49 -28.59 15.70 -10.55
N PRO A 50 -29.76 15.86 -9.93
CA PRO A 50 -29.86 16.20 -8.49
C PRO A 50 -29.14 15.20 -7.57
N LYS A 51 -28.96 13.96 -7.99
CA LYS A 51 -28.19 12.94 -7.29
C LYS A 51 -26.70 13.25 -7.39
N ASP A 52 -26.21 13.52 -8.60
CA ASP A 52 -24.78 13.77 -8.84
C ASP A 52 -24.34 15.12 -8.22
N GLU A 53 -25.26 16.10 -8.13
CA GLU A 53 -25.00 17.35 -7.40
C GLU A 53 -24.73 17.10 -5.92
N LYS A 54 -25.56 16.28 -5.25
CA LYS A 54 -25.35 15.91 -3.84
C LYS A 54 -24.07 15.09 -3.65
N GLU A 55 -23.79 14.21 -4.60
CA GLU A 55 -22.56 13.42 -4.59
C GLU A 55 -21.33 14.34 -4.72
N LEU A 56 -21.36 15.30 -5.64
CA LEU A 56 -20.29 16.30 -5.79
C LEU A 56 -20.08 17.11 -4.52
N GLU A 57 -21.15 17.62 -3.89
CA GLU A 57 -21.06 18.34 -2.61
C GLU A 57 -20.40 17.48 -1.53
N SER A 58 -20.78 16.21 -1.43
CA SER A 58 -20.17 15.25 -0.49
C SER A 58 -18.69 15.04 -0.79
N ILE A 59 -18.32 14.83 -2.07
CA ILE A 59 -16.93 14.66 -2.52
C ILE A 59 -16.09 15.89 -2.13
N LEU A 60 -16.56 17.10 -2.46
CA LEU A 60 -15.83 18.33 -2.16
C LEU A 60 -15.67 18.52 -0.65
N SER A 61 -16.70 18.27 0.14
CA SER A 61 -16.64 18.34 1.60
C SER A 61 -15.61 17.36 2.18
N ARG A 62 -15.59 16.12 1.72
CA ARG A 62 -14.62 15.09 2.15
C ARG A 62 -13.19 15.49 1.81
N LEU A 63 -12.96 15.93 0.57
CA LEU A 63 -11.66 16.40 0.13
C LEU A 63 -11.18 17.61 0.94
N CYS A 64 -12.03 18.60 1.19
CA CYS A 64 -11.65 19.76 2.01
C CYS A 64 -11.46 19.42 3.50
N ASN A 65 -11.87 18.23 3.94
CA ASN A 65 -11.46 17.64 5.21
C ASN A 65 -10.16 16.82 5.10
N PHE A 66 -9.43 16.94 3.99
CA PHE A 66 -8.19 16.23 3.68
C PHE A 66 -8.36 14.70 3.64
N GLU A 67 -9.56 14.19 3.38
CA GLU A 67 -9.72 12.76 3.14
C GLU A 67 -9.02 12.38 1.82
N PRO A 68 -8.15 11.33 1.81
CA PRO A 68 -7.46 10.91 0.59
C PRO A 68 -8.45 10.63 -0.54
N ILE A 69 -8.13 11.11 -1.74
CA ILE A 69 -8.98 10.91 -2.92
C ILE A 69 -9.27 9.44 -3.18
N GLN A 70 -8.33 8.55 -2.87
CA GLN A 70 -8.49 7.11 -2.99
C GLN A 70 -9.58 6.56 -2.06
N TYR A 71 -9.70 7.09 -0.85
CA TYR A 71 -10.80 6.72 0.06
C TYR A 71 -12.12 7.34 -0.38
N VAL A 72 -12.09 8.56 -0.93
CA VAL A 72 -13.28 9.19 -1.50
C VAL A 72 -13.81 8.38 -2.68
N GLN A 73 -12.93 7.89 -3.57
CA GLN A 73 -13.26 7.01 -4.69
C GLN A 73 -13.54 5.56 -4.27
N GLY A 74 -13.05 5.14 -3.10
CA GLY A 74 -13.08 3.75 -2.65
C GLY A 74 -12.11 2.82 -3.39
N THR A 75 -11.21 3.38 -4.20
CA THR A 75 -10.26 2.60 -5.02
C THR A 75 -8.89 3.26 -5.12
N ALA A 76 -7.85 2.43 -5.33
CA ALA A 76 -6.49 2.84 -5.66
C ALA A 76 -5.95 2.00 -6.82
N ARG A 77 -5.02 2.56 -7.59
CA ARG A 77 -4.28 1.81 -8.62
C ARG A 77 -3.06 1.16 -8.03
N PHE A 78 -2.76 -0.06 -8.49
CA PHE A 78 -1.53 -0.79 -8.15
C PHE A 78 -1.17 -1.74 -9.28
N LEU A 79 -0.01 -1.57 -9.88
CA LEU A 79 0.48 -2.36 -11.03
C LEU A 79 -0.58 -2.55 -12.12
N GLY A 80 -1.18 -1.43 -12.55
CA GLY A 80 -2.19 -1.40 -13.62
C GLY A 80 -3.58 -1.93 -13.23
N ARG A 81 -3.77 -2.41 -12.00
CA ARG A 81 -5.04 -2.94 -11.47
C ARG A 81 -5.71 -1.95 -10.55
N THR A 82 -7.01 -2.13 -10.38
CA THR A 82 -7.81 -1.34 -9.43
C THR A 82 -8.07 -2.19 -8.19
N PHE A 83 -7.64 -1.69 -7.04
CA PHE A 83 -7.89 -2.27 -5.72
C PHE A 83 -8.92 -1.44 -4.97
N ARG A 84 -9.82 -2.09 -4.23
CA ARG A 84 -10.66 -1.43 -3.24
C ARG A 84 -9.80 -1.00 -2.07
N VAL A 85 -10.03 0.22 -1.61
CA VAL A 85 -9.44 0.78 -0.40
C VAL A 85 -10.48 1.55 0.40
N ALA A 86 -10.33 1.56 1.71
CA ALA A 86 -11.17 2.30 2.64
C ALA A 86 -10.35 2.68 3.88
N PRO A 87 -10.81 3.60 4.73
CA PRO A 87 -10.21 3.78 6.05
C PRO A 87 -10.00 2.42 6.75
N GLY A 88 -8.80 2.19 7.29
CA GLY A 88 -8.43 0.91 7.89
C GLY A 88 -7.35 0.15 7.12
N VAL A 89 -7.03 0.50 5.87
CA VAL A 89 -5.89 -0.04 5.12
C VAL A 89 -5.00 1.08 4.59
N LEU A 90 -3.69 0.86 4.58
CA LEU A 90 -2.75 1.75 3.90
C LEU A 90 -3.09 1.83 2.41
N ILE A 91 -3.12 3.03 1.86
CA ILE A 91 -3.28 3.22 0.41
C ILE A 91 -2.01 2.70 -0.28
N PRO A 92 -2.12 1.80 -1.27
CA PRO A 92 -0.96 1.29 -2.02
C PRO A 92 -0.05 2.40 -2.54
N ARG A 93 1.27 2.23 -2.38
CA ARG A 93 2.27 3.22 -2.75
C ARG A 93 3.03 2.81 -4.02
N PRO A 94 3.48 3.77 -4.84
CA PRO A 94 4.28 3.48 -6.03
C PRO A 94 5.58 2.72 -5.72
N GLU A 95 6.21 3.01 -4.58
CA GLU A 95 7.41 2.30 -4.15
C GLU A 95 7.13 0.80 -3.88
N THR A 96 5.96 0.49 -3.37
CA THR A 96 5.54 -0.91 -3.18
C THR A 96 5.32 -1.62 -4.53
N GLU A 97 4.87 -0.90 -5.59
CA GLU A 97 4.80 -1.45 -6.95
C GLU A 97 6.17 -1.90 -7.44
N GLU A 98 7.20 -1.05 -7.29
CA GLU A 98 8.58 -1.38 -7.70
C GLU A 98 9.13 -2.63 -6.96
N LEU A 99 8.76 -2.80 -5.67
CA LEU A 99 9.13 -4.01 -4.92
C LEU A 99 8.53 -5.26 -5.56
N VAL A 100 7.23 -5.20 -5.87
CA VAL A 100 6.51 -6.34 -6.47
C VAL A 100 7.02 -6.63 -7.90
N GLU A 101 7.28 -5.61 -8.73
CA GLU A 101 7.87 -5.79 -10.05
C GLU A 101 9.21 -6.54 -9.98
N ARG A 102 10.08 -6.15 -9.05
CA ARG A 102 11.35 -6.84 -8.81
C ARG A 102 11.15 -8.27 -8.33
N MET A 103 10.17 -8.52 -7.47
CA MET A 103 9.85 -9.89 -7.02
C MET A 103 9.40 -10.76 -8.19
N LEU A 104 8.61 -10.23 -9.11
CA LEU A 104 8.14 -10.97 -10.30
C LEU A 104 9.29 -11.37 -11.25
N GLU A 105 10.40 -10.62 -11.24
CA GLU A 105 11.60 -10.98 -12.00
C GLU A 105 12.45 -12.07 -11.32
N GLU A 106 12.40 -12.15 -9.98
CA GLU A 106 13.33 -12.96 -9.18
C GLU A 106 12.70 -14.23 -8.58
N VAL A 107 11.38 -14.24 -8.35
CA VAL A 107 10.66 -15.32 -7.66
C VAL A 107 10.24 -16.41 -8.64
N ALA A 108 10.47 -17.67 -8.26
CA ALA A 108 10.06 -18.80 -9.08
C ALA A 108 8.52 -18.93 -9.15
N PRO A 109 7.96 -19.35 -10.31
CA PRO A 109 6.50 -19.37 -10.52
C PRO A 109 5.70 -20.19 -9.50
N ALA A 110 6.22 -21.33 -9.06
CA ALA A 110 5.54 -22.24 -8.12
C ALA A 110 6.00 -22.05 -6.65
N SER A 111 6.34 -20.83 -6.26
CA SER A 111 6.81 -20.53 -4.91
C SER A 111 5.68 -20.47 -3.88
N ARG A 112 5.99 -20.84 -2.64
CA ARG A 112 5.17 -20.58 -1.46
C ARG A 112 5.55 -19.21 -0.91
N ILE A 113 4.62 -18.27 -0.96
CA ILE A 113 4.84 -16.85 -0.65
C ILE A 113 4.03 -16.44 0.57
N LEU A 114 4.65 -15.72 1.50
CA LEU A 114 3.99 -15.11 2.65
C LEU A 114 4.13 -13.59 2.57
N ASP A 115 3.00 -12.90 2.56
CA ASP A 115 2.91 -11.43 2.69
C ASP A 115 2.50 -11.08 4.13
N ILE A 116 3.35 -10.35 4.87
CA ILE A 116 3.11 -9.98 6.27
C ILE A 116 2.75 -8.50 6.37
N GLY A 117 1.58 -8.20 6.93
CA GLY A 117 1.01 -6.87 6.97
C GLY A 117 0.38 -6.50 5.63
N THR A 118 -0.47 -7.39 5.11
CA THR A 118 -0.97 -7.32 3.74
C THR A 118 -1.86 -6.09 3.43
N GLY A 119 -2.49 -5.49 4.46
CA GLY A 119 -3.35 -4.32 4.31
C GLY A 119 -4.49 -4.55 3.31
N SER A 120 -4.47 -3.81 2.20
CA SER A 120 -5.46 -3.97 1.11
C SER A 120 -5.28 -5.27 0.30
N GLY A 121 -4.22 -6.04 0.56
CA GLY A 121 -3.87 -7.22 -0.22
C GLY A 121 -3.11 -6.92 -1.51
N CYS A 122 -2.68 -5.68 -1.74
CA CYS A 122 -2.10 -5.28 -3.04
C CYS A 122 -0.87 -6.09 -3.43
N ILE A 123 0.02 -6.45 -2.50
CA ILE A 123 1.18 -7.31 -2.75
C ILE A 123 0.72 -8.74 -3.02
N ALA A 124 0.03 -9.36 -2.05
CA ALA A 124 -0.36 -10.77 -2.11
C ALA A 124 -1.24 -11.10 -3.32
N VAL A 125 -2.28 -10.27 -3.56
CA VAL A 125 -3.22 -10.47 -4.68
C VAL A 125 -2.53 -10.27 -6.02
N THR A 126 -1.61 -9.30 -6.14
CA THR A 126 -0.85 -9.11 -7.38
C THR A 126 0.09 -10.28 -7.63
N LEU A 127 0.83 -10.75 -6.62
CA LEU A 127 1.70 -11.93 -6.77
C LEU A 127 0.91 -13.17 -7.16
N SER A 128 -0.24 -13.42 -6.51
CA SER A 128 -1.12 -14.55 -6.88
C SER A 128 -1.69 -14.43 -8.30
N LYS A 129 -1.88 -13.19 -8.82
CA LYS A 129 -2.37 -12.97 -10.19
C LYS A 129 -1.30 -13.20 -11.23
N GLU A 130 -0.07 -12.74 -10.98
CA GLU A 130 1.05 -12.82 -11.90
C GLU A 130 1.77 -14.18 -11.86
N LEU A 131 1.70 -14.87 -10.73
CA LEU A 131 2.30 -16.18 -10.50
C LEU A 131 1.19 -17.20 -10.19
N PRO A 132 0.43 -17.68 -11.18
CA PRO A 132 -0.76 -18.49 -10.95
C PRO A 132 -0.46 -19.87 -10.35
N GLU A 133 0.79 -20.33 -10.40
CA GLU A 133 1.24 -21.58 -9.77
C GLU A 133 1.72 -21.38 -8.32
N ALA A 134 1.86 -20.11 -7.86
CA ALA A 134 2.32 -19.81 -6.52
C ALA A 134 1.20 -20.03 -5.47
N GLU A 135 1.60 -20.52 -4.31
CA GLU A 135 0.75 -20.60 -3.13
C GLU A 135 0.98 -19.36 -2.27
N VAL A 136 0.04 -18.42 -2.30
CA VAL A 136 0.18 -17.14 -1.59
C VAL A 136 -0.67 -17.14 -0.33
N THR A 137 -0.01 -16.94 0.81
CA THR A 137 -0.61 -16.67 2.12
C THR A 137 -0.36 -15.22 2.51
N ALA A 138 -1.34 -14.58 3.13
CA ALA A 138 -1.24 -13.20 3.55
C ALA A 138 -1.72 -13.02 5.00
N TRP A 139 -0.94 -12.33 5.82
CA TRP A 139 -1.26 -12.07 7.22
C TRP A 139 -1.51 -10.59 7.45
N ASP A 140 -2.46 -10.31 8.32
CA ASP A 140 -2.66 -9.00 8.92
C ASP A 140 -3.21 -9.15 10.33
N ILE A 141 -2.94 -8.17 11.19
CA ILE A 141 -3.52 -8.11 12.53
C ILE A 141 -4.96 -7.63 12.48
N SER A 142 -5.31 -6.82 11.48
CA SER A 142 -6.62 -6.19 11.31
C SER A 142 -7.58 -7.09 10.53
N GLY A 143 -8.67 -7.51 11.19
CA GLY A 143 -9.76 -8.21 10.51
C GLY A 143 -10.46 -7.35 9.44
N GLU A 144 -10.48 -6.01 9.62
CA GLU A 144 -11.05 -5.07 8.64
C GLU A 144 -10.16 -5.02 7.38
N ALA A 145 -8.83 -4.97 7.55
CA ALA A 145 -7.89 -5.04 6.43
C ALA A 145 -8.05 -6.35 5.65
N LEU A 146 -8.14 -7.48 6.35
CA LEU A 146 -8.37 -8.79 5.71
C LEU A 146 -9.70 -8.88 4.97
N ALA A 147 -10.74 -8.20 5.44
CA ALA A 147 -12.02 -8.15 4.72
C ALA A 147 -11.87 -7.39 3.39
N ILE A 148 -11.17 -6.24 3.37
CA ILE A 148 -10.87 -5.48 2.16
C ILE A 148 -9.97 -6.29 1.21
N ALA A 149 -8.92 -6.93 1.72
CA ALA A 149 -8.03 -7.80 0.94
C ALA A 149 -8.80 -8.98 0.33
N GLY A 150 -9.73 -9.58 1.09
CA GLY A 150 -10.62 -10.63 0.59
C GLY A 150 -11.57 -10.15 -0.53
N ASP A 151 -12.05 -8.90 -0.45
CA ASP A 151 -12.82 -8.28 -1.53
C ASP A 151 -11.97 -8.11 -2.79
N ASN A 152 -10.73 -7.65 -2.64
CA ASN A 152 -9.78 -7.51 -3.75
C ASN A 152 -9.42 -8.86 -4.39
N ASN A 153 -9.21 -9.88 -3.57
CA ASN A 153 -8.97 -11.25 -4.03
C ASN A 153 -10.12 -11.77 -4.90
N ARG A 154 -11.37 -11.53 -4.46
CA ARG A 154 -12.57 -11.91 -5.26
C ARG A 154 -12.69 -11.08 -6.54
N LEU A 155 -12.49 -9.75 -6.43
CA LEU A 155 -12.57 -8.84 -7.57
C LEU A 155 -11.57 -9.20 -8.67
N LEU A 156 -10.34 -9.54 -8.30
CA LEU A 156 -9.25 -9.86 -9.22
C LEU A 156 -9.15 -11.35 -9.55
N GLN A 157 -10.05 -12.17 -8.97
CA GLN A 157 -10.12 -13.61 -9.22
C GLN A 157 -8.80 -14.33 -8.95
N THR A 158 -8.28 -14.16 -7.73
CA THR A 158 -7.07 -14.80 -7.23
C THR A 158 -7.38 -15.75 -6.07
N SER A 159 -6.38 -16.52 -5.59
CA SER A 159 -6.56 -17.58 -4.59
C SER A 159 -5.64 -17.38 -3.36
N VAL A 160 -5.55 -16.15 -2.85
CA VAL A 160 -4.76 -15.84 -1.66
C VAL A 160 -5.44 -16.39 -0.40
N GLN A 161 -4.68 -17.06 0.46
CA GLN A 161 -5.13 -17.47 1.79
C GLN A 161 -4.87 -16.36 2.80
N PHE A 162 -5.94 -15.74 3.33
CA PHE A 162 -5.83 -14.70 4.35
C PHE A 162 -5.93 -15.28 5.76
N VAL A 163 -5.03 -14.85 6.65
CA VAL A 163 -4.99 -15.32 8.04
C VAL A 163 -4.80 -14.11 8.98
N GLN A 164 -5.68 -13.97 9.96
CA GLN A 164 -5.52 -12.93 10.98
C GLN A 164 -4.43 -13.35 11.98
N ARG A 165 -3.33 -12.59 12.01
CA ARG A 165 -2.18 -12.87 12.90
C ARG A 165 -1.49 -11.58 13.35
N ASP A 166 -1.14 -11.54 14.63
CA ASP A 166 -0.19 -10.55 15.15
C ASP A 166 1.22 -11.12 15.00
N VAL A 167 1.98 -10.55 14.08
CA VAL A 167 3.35 -10.98 13.79
C VAL A 167 4.28 -10.85 14.99
N LEU A 168 4.03 -9.87 15.89
CA LEU A 168 4.86 -9.66 17.07
C LEU A 168 4.69 -10.77 18.12
N MET A 169 3.51 -11.38 18.17
CA MET A 169 3.16 -12.41 19.16
C MET A 169 3.19 -13.83 18.60
N TYR A 170 3.20 -13.96 17.27
CA TYR A 170 3.11 -15.25 16.60
C TYR A 170 4.31 -16.15 16.89
N GLN A 171 4.07 -17.44 17.09
CA GLN A 171 5.08 -18.49 17.19
C GLN A 171 4.89 -19.47 16.02
N PRO A 172 5.92 -19.68 15.18
CA PRO A 172 5.81 -20.58 14.03
C PRO A 172 5.67 -22.04 14.47
N THR A 173 4.93 -22.82 13.69
CA THR A 173 4.87 -24.27 13.81
C THR A 173 5.93 -24.92 12.92
N GLU A 174 6.26 -26.20 13.18
CA GLU A 174 7.31 -26.91 12.44
C GLU A 174 6.97 -27.15 10.95
N ASP A 175 5.69 -27.06 10.59
CA ASP A 175 5.19 -27.36 9.23
C ASP A 175 4.94 -26.12 8.36
N GLU A 176 5.23 -24.91 8.86
CA GLU A 176 5.06 -23.67 8.09
C GLU A 176 6.34 -23.25 7.38
N TYR A 177 6.42 -23.54 6.08
CA TYR A 177 7.57 -23.19 5.26
C TYR A 177 7.15 -22.36 4.03
N PHE A 178 7.98 -21.35 3.71
CA PHE A 178 7.82 -20.46 2.56
C PHE A 178 9.14 -20.34 1.79
N ASP A 179 9.06 -20.16 0.50
CA ASP A 179 10.22 -19.84 -0.34
C ASP A 179 10.51 -18.34 -0.34
N VAL A 180 9.46 -17.55 -0.10
CA VAL A 180 9.52 -16.09 -0.07
C VAL A 180 8.69 -15.56 1.07
N ILE A 181 9.26 -14.61 1.81
CA ILE A 181 8.52 -13.74 2.75
C ILE A 181 8.69 -12.30 2.26
N VAL A 182 7.58 -11.58 2.16
CA VAL A 182 7.57 -10.14 1.83
C VAL A 182 6.82 -9.37 2.90
N SER A 183 7.26 -8.15 3.18
CA SER A 183 6.54 -7.24 4.07
C SER A 183 6.85 -5.78 3.74
N ASN A 184 5.79 -4.96 3.77
CA ASN A 184 5.87 -3.53 3.93
C ASN A 184 5.35 -3.20 5.35
N PRO A 185 6.14 -3.38 6.40
CA PRO A 185 5.69 -3.21 7.78
C PRO A 185 5.66 -1.73 8.16
N PRO A 186 4.98 -1.34 9.25
CA PRO A 186 5.09 0.00 9.79
C PRO A 186 6.54 0.39 10.07
N TYR A 187 6.95 1.58 9.58
CA TYR A 187 8.34 2.02 9.68
C TYR A 187 8.53 3.53 9.90
N VAL A 188 7.46 4.31 9.94
CA VAL A 188 7.53 5.75 10.20
C VAL A 188 7.69 5.97 11.70
N THR A 189 8.71 6.73 12.10
CA THR A 189 8.92 7.04 13.51
C THR A 189 7.96 8.11 14.02
N GLU A 190 7.70 8.15 15.34
CA GLU A 190 6.86 9.17 15.95
C GLU A 190 7.39 10.60 15.68
N THR A 191 8.73 10.75 15.62
CA THR A 191 9.36 12.03 15.31
C THR A 191 9.07 12.50 13.88
N GLU A 192 8.91 11.59 12.92
CA GLU A 192 8.63 11.92 11.51
C GLU A 192 7.18 12.38 11.28
N LYS A 193 6.25 12.15 12.21
CA LYS A 193 4.84 12.57 12.11
C LYS A 193 4.66 14.05 11.79
N LYS A 194 5.50 14.91 12.34
CA LYS A 194 5.41 16.38 12.17
C LYS A 194 5.62 16.85 10.74
N ASP A 195 6.28 16.03 9.92
CA ASP A 195 6.62 16.34 8.54
C ASP A 195 5.65 15.66 7.54
N MET A 196 4.61 14.99 8.05
CA MET A 196 3.63 14.27 7.22
C MET A 196 2.42 15.13 6.88
N GLU A 197 1.87 14.89 5.71
CA GLU A 197 0.67 15.58 5.23
C GLU A 197 -0.59 15.19 6.02
N PRO A 198 -1.54 16.12 6.20
CA PRO A 198 -2.77 15.88 6.97
C PRO A 198 -3.63 14.73 6.45
N ASN A 199 -3.64 14.47 5.15
CA ASN A 199 -4.38 13.39 4.53
C ASN A 199 -3.86 12.00 4.96
N VAL A 200 -2.57 11.86 5.24
CA VAL A 200 -2.00 10.63 5.78
C VAL A 200 -2.23 10.53 7.28
N LEU A 201 -1.87 11.59 8.03
CA LEU A 201 -1.94 11.60 9.49
C LEU A 201 -3.35 11.37 10.05
N ASN A 202 -4.36 11.96 9.41
CA ASN A 202 -5.72 11.99 9.94
C ASN A 202 -6.58 10.82 9.44
N TRP A 203 -6.17 10.15 8.38
CA TRP A 203 -7.04 9.20 7.69
C TRP A 203 -6.48 7.80 7.55
N GLU A 204 -5.17 7.65 7.35
CA GLU A 204 -4.59 6.32 7.20
C GLU A 204 -4.35 5.68 8.58
N PRO A 205 -4.44 4.34 8.68
CA PRO A 205 -4.38 3.66 9.97
C PRO A 205 -3.00 3.82 10.64
N SER A 206 -2.97 4.40 11.82
CA SER A 206 -1.73 4.65 12.58
C SER A 206 -0.92 3.37 12.82
N GLY A 207 -1.61 2.23 13.02
CA GLY A 207 -0.97 0.92 13.20
C GLY A 207 -0.25 0.39 11.96
N ALA A 208 -0.61 0.89 10.75
CA ALA A 208 0.08 0.53 9.51
C ALA A 208 1.26 1.47 9.18
N LEU A 209 1.39 2.59 9.91
CA LEU A 209 2.40 3.61 9.63
C LEU A 209 3.50 3.66 10.68
N PHE A 210 3.15 3.69 11.97
CA PHE A 210 4.04 4.20 13.00
C PHE A 210 4.70 3.13 13.85
N VAL A 211 5.96 3.43 14.19
CA VAL A 211 6.77 2.70 15.18
C VAL A 211 7.30 3.66 16.23
N PRO A 212 7.53 3.19 17.48
CA PRO A 212 8.18 4.00 18.50
C PRO A 212 9.59 4.42 18.09
N ASP A 213 10.00 5.67 18.36
CA ASP A 213 11.37 6.15 18.13
C ASP A 213 12.42 5.31 18.86
N SER A 214 12.06 4.72 20.01
CA SER A 214 12.93 3.86 20.79
C SER A 214 13.23 2.51 20.16
N ASP A 215 12.39 2.03 19.22
CA ASP A 215 12.57 0.76 18.52
C ASP A 215 12.00 0.79 17.10
N PRO A 216 12.62 1.54 16.17
CA PRO A 216 12.14 1.67 14.79
C PRO A 216 12.29 0.38 13.97
N LEU A 217 13.09 -0.57 14.43
CA LEU A 217 13.35 -1.83 13.73
C LEU A 217 12.51 -3.01 14.26
N ARG A 218 11.55 -2.79 15.14
CA ARG A 218 10.82 -3.86 15.84
C ARG A 218 10.18 -4.89 14.91
N PHE A 219 9.51 -4.44 13.87
CA PHE A 219 8.86 -5.33 12.90
C PHE A 219 9.88 -6.07 12.05
N TYR A 220 10.89 -5.38 11.52
CA TYR A 220 11.96 -6.00 10.74
C TYR A 220 12.69 -7.07 11.52
N ARG A 221 13.01 -6.80 12.79
CA ARG A 221 13.66 -7.76 13.68
C ARG A 221 12.81 -9.00 13.86
N ARG A 222 11.53 -8.79 14.19
CA ARG A 222 10.61 -9.91 14.44
C ARG A 222 10.35 -10.74 13.18
N ILE A 223 10.10 -10.11 12.05
CA ILE A 223 9.89 -10.80 10.78
C ILE A 223 11.17 -11.52 10.34
N GLY A 224 12.34 -10.92 10.55
CA GLY A 224 13.62 -11.58 10.32
C GLY A 224 13.83 -12.84 11.18
N GLU A 225 13.47 -12.79 12.47
CA GLU A 225 13.50 -13.98 13.34
C GLU A 225 12.56 -15.08 12.85
N LEU A 226 11.32 -14.73 12.51
CA LEU A 226 10.35 -15.67 11.94
C LEU A 226 10.83 -16.26 10.62
N GLY A 227 11.39 -15.44 9.75
CA GLY A 227 11.94 -15.89 8.47
C GLY A 227 13.09 -16.88 8.62
N ARG A 228 13.90 -16.79 9.69
CA ARG A 228 14.92 -17.82 9.99
C ARG A 228 14.33 -19.20 10.27
N SER A 229 13.14 -19.27 10.82
CA SER A 229 12.42 -20.51 11.08
C SER A 229 11.59 -20.98 9.88
N MET A 230 10.92 -20.05 9.22
CA MET A 230 9.86 -20.33 8.24
C MET A 230 10.31 -20.30 6.78
N LEU A 231 11.44 -19.67 6.43
CA LEU A 231 11.95 -19.73 5.06
C LEU A 231 12.60 -21.10 4.79
N THR A 232 12.47 -21.60 3.60
CA THR A 232 13.27 -22.72 3.09
C THR A 232 14.75 -22.33 2.98
N VAL A 233 15.66 -23.32 2.89
CA VAL A 233 17.09 -23.04 2.63
C VAL A 233 17.21 -22.38 1.24
N GLY A 234 17.85 -21.20 1.17
CA GLY A 234 17.93 -20.38 -0.04
C GLY A 234 16.66 -19.53 -0.28
N GLY A 235 15.66 -19.63 0.60
CA GLY A 235 14.47 -18.79 0.58
C GLY A 235 14.80 -17.32 0.84
N ARG A 236 13.97 -16.41 0.34
CA ARG A 236 14.24 -14.97 0.32
C ARG A 236 13.28 -14.17 1.18
N LEU A 237 13.83 -13.14 1.82
CA LEU A 237 13.11 -12.14 2.58
C LEU A 237 13.19 -10.80 1.85
N TYR A 238 12.04 -10.18 1.61
CA TYR A 238 11.89 -8.87 0.96
C TYR A 238 11.23 -7.89 1.92
N PHE A 239 11.90 -6.76 2.16
CA PHE A 239 11.35 -5.67 2.95
C PHE A 239 11.27 -4.38 2.15
N GLU A 240 10.14 -3.68 2.21
CA GLU A 240 10.12 -2.23 2.03
C GLU A 240 10.59 -1.58 3.33
N ILE A 241 11.40 -0.51 3.24
CA ILE A 241 12.05 0.09 4.40
C ILE A 241 11.91 1.63 4.42
N ASN A 242 11.98 2.20 5.62
CA ASN A 242 12.29 3.60 5.76
C ASN A 242 13.70 3.89 5.22
N ARG A 243 13.82 4.90 4.35
CA ARG A 243 15.10 5.29 3.71
C ARG A 243 16.24 5.57 4.69
N ALA A 244 15.90 5.98 5.94
CA ALA A 244 16.87 6.29 6.96
C ALA A 244 17.48 5.04 7.62
N PHE A 245 16.86 3.86 7.50
CA PHE A 245 17.24 2.67 8.25
C PHE A 245 17.79 1.53 7.38
N GLY A 246 18.11 1.77 6.10
CA GLY A 246 18.57 0.72 5.19
C GLY A 246 19.73 -0.11 5.75
N GLU A 247 20.83 0.52 6.14
CA GLU A 247 22.00 -0.19 6.69
C GLU A 247 21.73 -0.79 8.08
N ALA A 248 20.88 -0.16 8.89
CA ALA A 248 20.50 -0.69 10.19
C ALA A 248 19.71 -2.01 10.04
N VAL A 249 18.76 -2.08 9.11
CA VAL A 249 18.00 -3.29 8.77
C VAL A 249 18.94 -4.36 8.18
N ALA A 250 19.80 -3.99 7.22
CA ALA A 250 20.74 -4.93 6.62
C ALA A 250 21.72 -5.50 7.63
N SER A 251 22.28 -4.68 8.51
CA SER A 251 23.18 -5.13 9.59
C SER A 251 22.47 -6.07 10.58
N MET A 252 21.22 -5.75 10.93
CA MET A 252 20.40 -6.59 11.79
C MET A 252 20.18 -7.97 11.16
N LEU A 253 19.81 -8.06 9.89
CA LEU A 253 19.59 -9.33 9.19
C LEU A 253 20.87 -10.16 9.07
N ARG A 254 22.03 -9.52 8.79
CA ARG A 254 23.34 -10.23 8.81
C ARG A 254 23.63 -10.83 10.19
N LYS A 255 23.34 -10.12 11.28
CA LYS A 255 23.48 -10.63 12.66
C LYS A 255 22.53 -11.80 12.96
N GLN A 256 21.36 -11.82 12.34
CA GLN A 256 20.43 -12.95 12.42
C GLN A 256 20.85 -14.15 11.55
N GLY A 257 21.94 -14.03 10.79
CA GLY A 257 22.49 -15.12 9.97
C GLY A 257 21.94 -15.18 8.55
N TYR A 258 21.32 -14.10 8.04
CA TYR A 258 20.98 -14.00 6.64
C TYR A 258 22.22 -13.73 5.79
N THR A 259 22.24 -14.30 4.59
CA THR A 259 23.27 -14.12 3.57
C THR A 259 22.76 -13.25 2.42
N ASN A 260 23.63 -12.85 1.51
CA ASN A 260 23.28 -12.06 0.32
C ASN A 260 22.39 -10.83 0.62
N VAL A 261 22.61 -10.21 1.80
CA VAL A 261 21.83 -9.02 2.24
C VAL A 261 22.19 -7.82 1.38
N ARG A 262 21.23 -7.34 0.61
CA ARG A 262 21.37 -6.24 -0.35
C ARG A 262 20.35 -5.13 -0.06
N ILE A 263 20.82 -3.89 -0.06
CA ILE A 263 19.98 -2.70 -0.07
C ILE A 263 19.74 -2.32 -1.52
N ARG A 264 18.51 -2.00 -1.86
CA ARG A 264 18.09 -1.56 -3.20
C ARG A 264 17.42 -0.20 -3.12
N LYS A 265 17.66 0.60 -4.15
CA LYS A 265 17.08 1.93 -4.29
C LYS A 265 15.79 1.89 -5.09
N ASP A 266 14.90 2.84 -4.77
CA ASP A 266 13.75 3.19 -5.60
C ASP A 266 14.19 4.02 -6.83
N ILE A 267 13.25 4.30 -7.73
CA ILE A 267 13.48 5.12 -8.92
C ILE A 267 13.95 6.55 -8.58
N SER A 268 13.64 7.03 -7.38
CA SER A 268 14.08 8.33 -6.87
C SER A 268 15.49 8.31 -6.28
N GLY A 269 16.13 7.13 -6.21
CA GLY A 269 17.49 6.94 -5.70
C GLY A 269 17.61 6.82 -4.19
N ASN A 270 16.50 6.69 -3.46
CA ASN A 270 16.51 6.46 -2.01
C ASN A 270 16.64 4.96 -1.71
N ASP A 271 17.29 4.60 -0.61
CA ASP A 271 17.26 3.24 -0.09
C ASP A 271 15.81 2.89 0.28
N ARG A 272 15.26 1.87 -0.37
CA ARG A 272 13.84 1.56 -0.25
C ARG A 272 13.55 0.09 0.03
N TYR A 273 14.44 -0.82 -0.36
CA TYR A 273 14.22 -2.25 -0.17
C TYR A 273 15.44 -2.91 0.44
N VAL A 274 15.21 -3.88 1.31
CA VAL A 274 16.24 -4.82 1.77
C VAL A 274 15.83 -6.21 1.37
N ILE A 275 16.72 -6.91 0.66
CA ILE A 275 16.53 -8.29 0.23
C ILE A 275 17.61 -9.14 0.87
N ALA A 276 17.23 -10.27 1.45
CA ALA A 276 18.14 -11.18 2.14
C ALA A 276 17.80 -12.64 1.85
N GLU A 277 18.75 -13.54 1.98
CA GLU A 277 18.62 -14.96 1.73
C GLU A 277 18.90 -15.75 3.02
N ARG A 278 18.04 -16.76 3.31
CA ARG A 278 18.22 -17.64 4.47
C ARG A 278 19.43 -18.56 4.36
#